data_3697fa600ae8b482232e3f877310694b
#
_entry.id   3697fa600ae8b482232e3f877310694b
#
_cell.length_a   1.000
_cell.length_b   1.000
_cell.length_c   1.000
_cell.angle_alpha   90.00
_cell.angle_beta   90.00
_cell.angle_gamma   90.00
#
_symmetry.space_group_name_H-M   'P 1'
#
loop_
_entity.id
_entity.type
_entity.pdbx_description
1 polymer ?
#
loop_
_entity_poly.entity_id
_entity_poly.type
_entity_poly.pdbx_seq_one_letter_code
_entity_poly.pdbx_strand_id
1 'polypeptide(L)'
;MDRSLELTVPSRPEYIGVVRLVVSSLATARRAIADERIDDLKLAVSEACTNAIEANNAAGAGAPVVVTCWEAPERIEVRVSDSGGGFDPEVLPAHPPVTDPERLNFERGLGIPLIRSLVDDVRFESSSNGTSVCMTLFGAPEGSDETSEIVRVVISEQD
;
A
#
# COMPACT_ATOMS: atom_id res chain seq x y z
N MET A 1 20.01 -0.29 -10.90
CA MET A 1 19.21 0.90 -11.12
C MET A 1 17.75 0.59 -10.87
N ASP A 2 17.08 1.43 -10.14
CA ASP A 2 15.74 1.13 -9.68
C ASP A 2 14.72 1.50 -10.77
N ARG A 3 13.83 0.57 -11.08
CA ARG A 3 12.65 0.88 -11.91
C ARG A 3 11.55 1.36 -11.00
N SER A 4 10.79 2.35 -11.44
CA SER A 4 9.61 2.79 -10.71
C SER A 4 8.37 2.84 -11.60
N LEU A 5 7.25 2.49 -11.00
CA LEU A 5 5.93 2.62 -11.58
C LEU A 5 5.05 3.39 -10.61
N GLU A 6 4.35 4.39 -11.12
CA GLU A 6 3.33 5.11 -10.35
C GLU A 6 1.94 4.85 -10.94
N LEU A 7 1.03 4.42 -10.08
CA LEU A 7 -0.36 4.14 -10.40
C LEU A 7 -1.25 5.06 -9.55
N THR A 8 -2.10 5.84 -10.20
CA THR A 8 -3.11 6.67 -9.54
C THR A 8 -4.49 6.10 -9.82
N VAL A 9 -5.25 5.82 -8.76
CA VAL A 9 -6.59 5.24 -8.84
C VAL A 9 -7.59 6.07 -8.02
N PRO A 10 -8.87 6.10 -8.43
CA PRO A 10 -9.92 6.70 -7.61
C PRO A 10 -10.02 6.05 -6.21
N SER A 11 -10.46 6.82 -5.22
CA SER A 11 -10.65 6.34 -3.83
C SER A 11 -11.92 5.51 -3.69
N ARG A 12 -11.96 4.39 -4.40
CA ARG A 12 -13.08 3.45 -4.44
C ARG A 12 -12.59 2.02 -4.33
N PRO A 13 -13.28 1.16 -3.53
CA PRO A 13 -12.84 -0.21 -3.27
C PRO A 13 -12.67 -1.07 -4.53
N GLU A 14 -13.40 -0.78 -5.61
CA GLU A 14 -13.33 -1.52 -6.88
C GLU A 14 -11.94 -1.49 -7.50
N TYR A 15 -11.13 -0.47 -7.22
CA TYR A 15 -9.79 -0.31 -7.78
C TYR A 15 -8.69 -1.02 -7.00
N ILE A 16 -8.97 -1.55 -5.80
CA ILE A 16 -7.99 -2.32 -5.02
C ILE A 16 -7.52 -3.54 -5.79
N GLY A 17 -8.42 -4.21 -6.51
CA GLY A 17 -8.08 -5.36 -7.35
C GLY A 17 -7.08 -5.01 -8.46
N VAL A 18 -7.21 -3.84 -9.08
CA VAL A 18 -6.26 -3.34 -10.09
C VAL A 18 -4.88 -3.11 -9.47
N VAL A 19 -4.82 -2.46 -8.31
CA VAL A 19 -3.57 -2.21 -7.59
C VAL A 19 -2.88 -3.53 -7.24
N ARG A 20 -3.62 -4.50 -6.71
CA ARG A 20 -3.09 -5.84 -6.39
C ARG A 20 -2.52 -6.54 -7.61
N LEU A 21 -3.21 -6.47 -8.74
CA LEU A 21 -2.77 -7.09 -9.99
C LEU A 21 -1.45 -6.48 -10.47
N VAL A 22 -1.34 -5.16 -10.48
CA VAL A 22 -0.14 -4.45 -10.90
C VAL A 22 1.03 -4.78 -10.00
N VAL A 23 0.86 -4.67 -8.68
CA VAL A 23 1.93 -4.95 -7.69
C VAL A 23 2.37 -6.41 -7.77
N SER A 24 1.44 -7.36 -7.83
CA SER A 24 1.79 -8.79 -7.92
C SER A 24 2.50 -9.12 -9.22
N SER A 25 2.12 -8.50 -10.33
CA SER A 25 2.77 -8.70 -11.62
C SER A 25 4.22 -8.20 -11.61
N LEU A 26 4.48 -7.05 -11.00
CA LEU A 26 5.84 -6.53 -10.82
C LEU A 26 6.67 -7.44 -9.93
N ALA A 27 6.12 -7.88 -8.80
CA ALA A 27 6.81 -8.78 -7.86
C ALA A 27 7.10 -10.15 -8.50
N THR A 28 6.16 -10.70 -9.27
CA THR A 28 6.34 -11.99 -9.98
C THR A 28 7.42 -11.90 -11.07
N ALA A 29 7.55 -10.76 -11.72
CA ALA A 29 8.63 -10.55 -12.70
C ALA A 29 10.02 -10.63 -12.04
N ARG A 30 10.12 -10.47 -10.74
CA ARG A 30 11.32 -10.65 -9.93
C ARG A 30 11.36 -12.06 -9.34
N ARG A 31 12.04 -12.97 -9.98
CA ARG A 31 12.20 -14.37 -9.53
C ARG A 31 12.84 -14.52 -8.14
N ALA A 32 13.41 -13.44 -7.63
CA ALA A 32 14.02 -13.38 -6.30
C ALA A 32 13.01 -13.43 -5.14
N ILE A 33 11.71 -13.17 -5.39
CA ILE A 33 10.67 -13.15 -4.37
C ILE A 33 9.82 -14.41 -4.49
N ALA A 34 9.70 -15.17 -3.40
CA ALA A 34 8.89 -16.38 -3.36
C ALA A 34 7.38 -16.06 -3.48
N ASP A 35 6.62 -16.98 -4.08
CA ASP A 35 5.18 -16.79 -4.35
C ASP A 35 4.38 -16.51 -3.08
N GLU A 36 4.69 -17.17 -1.96
CA GLU A 36 4.04 -16.93 -0.67
C GLU A 36 4.25 -15.49 -0.18
N ARG A 37 5.43 -14.94 -0.43
CA ARG A 37 5.76 -13.56 -0.07
C ARG A 37 5.03 -12.55 -0.97
N ILE A 38 4.77 -12.90 -2.22
CA ILE A 38 3.95 -12.09 -3.13
C ILE A 38 2.50 -12.04 -2.65
N ASP A 39 1.96 -13.16 -2.16
CA ASP A 39 0.62 -13.19 -1.57
C ASP A 39 0.53 -12.33 -0.29
N ASP A 40 1.54 -12.37 0.55
CA ASP A 40 1.66 -11.49 1.72
C ASP A 40 1.65 -10.00 1.30
N LEU A 41 2.43 -9.66 0.27
CA LEU A 41 2.47 -8.28 -0.25
C LEU A 41 1.11 -7.84 -0.81
N LYS A 42 0.42 -8.70 -1.54
CA LYS A 42 -0.93 -8.42 -2.07
C LYS A 42 -1.91 -8.09 -0.94
N LEU A 43 -1.86 -8.84 0.15
CA LEU A 43 -2.70 -8.60 1.31
C LEU A 43 -2.32 -7.28 2.01
N ALA A 44 -1.04 -7.04 2.25
CA ALA A 44 -0.55 -5.80 2.86
C ALA A 44 -0.94 -4.56 2.04
N VAL A 45 -0.77 -4.62 0.72
CA VAL A 45 -1.16 -3.53 -0.19
C VAL A 45 -2.67 -3.31 -0.18
N SER A 46 -3.48 -4.36 -0.13
CA SER A 46 -4.94 -4.25 -0.04
C SER A 46 -5.37 -3.53 1.23
N GLU A 47 -4.77 -3.85 2.36
CA GLU A 47 -5.03 -3.17 3.63
C GLU A 47 -4.60 -1.70 3.60
N ALA A 48 -3.42 -1.42 3.05
CA ALA A 48 -2.94 -0.04 2.90
C ALA A 48 -3.86 0.79 1.98
N CYS A 49 -4.33 0.22 0.88
CA CYS A 49 -5.28 0.88 -0.02
C CYS A 49 -6.63 1.12 0.65
N THR A 50 -7.15 0.17 1.40
CA THR A 50 -8.41 0.33 2.16
C THR A 50 -8.30 1.50 3.13
N ASN A 51 -7.20 1.57 3.89
CA ASN A 51 -6.95 2.68 4.82
C ASN A 51 -6.85 4.03 4.08
N ALA A 52 -6.15 4.07 2.94
CA ALA A 52 -6.00 5.27 2.12
C ALA A 52 -7.35 5.76 1.56
N ILE A 53 -8.16 4.85 1.04
CA ILE A 53 -9.51 5.16 0.53
C ILE A 53 -10.40 5.72 1.65
N GLU A 54 -10.40 5.10 2.81
CA GLU A 54 -11.18 5.57 3.96
C GLU A 54 -10.73 6.97 4.41
N ALA A 55 -9.41 7.21 4.47
CA ALA A 55 -8.87 8.52 4.82
C ALA A 55 -9.25 9.61 3.82
N ASN A 56 -9.16 9.33 2.52
CA ASN A 56 -9.56 10.27 1.47
C ASN A 56 -11.06 10.57 1.51
N ASN A 57 -11.89 9.55 1.70
CA ASN A 57 -13.34 9.71 1.77
C ASN A 57 -13.77 10.48 3.03
N ALA A 58 -13.13 10.23 4.17
CA ALA A 58 -13.38 10.96 5.41
C ALA A 58 -13.01 12.44 5.30
N ALA A 59 -11.97 12.78 4.56
CA ALA A 59 -11.57 14.16 4.27
C ALA A 59 -12.51 14.88 3.28
N GLY A 60 -13.33 14.14 2.53
CA GLY A 60 -14.31 14.68 1.58
C GLY A 60 -13.72 15.35 0.34
N ALA A 61 -12.44 15.19 0.07
CA ALA A 61 -11.73 15.92 -0.98
C ALA A 61 -11.78 15.24 -2.36
N GLY A 62 -12.34 14.04 -2.48
CA GLY A 62 -12.36 13.29 -3.74
C GLY A 62 -10.96 12.96 -4.29
N ALA A 63 -9.94 13.00 -3.44
CA ALA A 63 -8.56 12.76 -3.84
C ALA A 63 -8.33 11.29 -4.23
N PRO A 64 -7.48 11.03 -5.22
CA PRO A 64 -7.11 9.67 -5.60
C PRO A 64 -6.12 9.05 -4.61
N VAL A 65 -6.02 7.72 -4.65
CA VAL A 65 -4.92 6.99 -4.03
C VAL A 65 -3.76 6.90 -5.02
N VAL A 66 -2.56 7.20 -4.57
CA VAL A 66 -1.35 7.08 -5.37
C VAL A 66 -0.52 5.91 -4.85
N VAL A 67 -0.21 4.97 -5.73
CA VAL A 67 0.62 3.81 -5.43
C VAL A 67 1.89 3.91 -6.26
N THR A 68 3.03 3.89 -5.58
CA THR A 68 4.33 3.91 -6.25
C THR A 68 5.09 2.63 -5.90
N CYS A 69 5.56 1.94 -6.92
CA CYS A 69 6.37 0.74 -6.77
C CYS A 69 7.79 1.02 -7.26
N TRP A 70 8.77 0.65 -6.47
CA TRP A 70 10.18 0.66 -6.87
C TRP A 70 10.70 -0.77 -6.88
N GLU A 71 11.36 -1.11 -7.94
CA GLU A 71 12.05 -2.38 -8.09
C GLU A 71 13.56 -2.15 -8.05
N ALA A 72 14.23 -2.79 -7.11
CA ALA A 72 15.67 -2.91 -7.04
C ALA A 72 16.06 -4.39 -7.18
N PRO A 73 17.34 -4.73 -7.46
CA PRO A 73 17.76 -6.12 -7.62
C PRO A 73 17.42 -7.04 -6.45
N GLU A 74 17.40 -6.52 -5.24
CA GLU A 74 17.23 -7.29 -4.00
C GLU A 74 15.95 -6.97 -3.24
N ARG A 75 15.07 -6.11 -3.79
CA ARG A 75 13.84 -5.71 -3.10
C ARG A 75 12.77 -5.17 -4.04
N ILE A 76 11.54 -5.26 -3.56
CA ILE A 76 10.42 -4.46 -4.06
C ILE A 76 9.92 -3.57 -2.93
N GLU A 77 9.67 -2.31 -3.23
CA GLU A 77 9.12 -1.33 -2.30
C GLU A 77 7.83 -0.78 -2.88
N VAL A 78 6.76 -0.78 -2.09
CA VAL A 78 5.45 -0.26 -2.49
C VAL A 78 5.01 0.80 -1.51
N ARG A 79 4.77 2.00 -2.02
CA ARG A 79 4.21 3.11 -1.25
C ARG A 79 2.76 3.35 -1.65
N VAL A 80 1.88 3.41 -0.66
CA VAL A 80 0.48 3.82 -0.82
C VAL A 80 0.28 5.14 -0.12
N SER A 81 -0.19 6.14 -0.85
CA SER A 81 -0.36 7.51 -0.35
C SER A 81 -1.79 7.99 -0.48
N ASP A 82 -2.30 8.62 0.57
CA ASP A 82 -3.56 9.35 0.59
C ASP A 82 -3.33 10.84 0.88
N SER A 83 -4.39 11.62 0.68
CA SER A 83 -4.46 13.06 0.96
C SER A 83 -5.45 13.39 2.09
N GLY A 84 -5.69 12.44 2.98
CA GLY A 84 -6.56 12.60 4.15
C GLY A 84 -5.94 13.44 5.25
N GLY A 85 -6.55 13.41 6.44
CA GLY A 85 -6.12 14.21 7.59
C GLY A 85 -4.89 13.68 8.33
N GLY A 86 -4.35 12.54 7.91
CA GLY A 86 -3.27 11.86 8.60
C GLY A 86 -3.71 11.11 9.86
N PHE A 87 -2.87 10.26 10.39
CA PHE A 87 -3.06 9.59 11.68
C PHE A 87 -1.71 9.20 12.28
N ASP A 88 -1.69 8.91 13.59
CA ASP A 88 -0.52 8.39 14.26
C ASP A 88 -0.62 6.85 14.36
N PRO A 89 0.24 6.07 13.66
CA PRO A 89 0.20 4.62 13.69
C PRO A 89 0.60 4.02 15.06
N GLU A 90 1.25 4.79 15.92
CA GLU A 90 1.64 4.34 17.27
C GLU A 90 0.50 4.52 18.28
N VAL A 91 -0.52 5.33 17.96
CA VAL A 91 -1.70 5.54 18.79
C VAL A 91 -2.86 4.70 18.26
N LEU A 92 -2.82 3.39 18.52
CA LEU A 92 -3.98 2.53 18.26
C LEU A 92 -4.92 2.60 19.46
N PRO A 93 -6.24 2.73 19.25
CA PRO A 93 -7.20 2.72 20.34
C PRO A 93 -7.17 1.39 21.11
N ALA A 94 -7.41 1.44 22.42
CA ALA A 94 -7.55 0.26 23.23
C ALA A 94 -8.65 -0.67 22.68
N HIS A 95 -8.43 -1.99 22.80
CA HIS A 95 -9.35 -3.00 22.29
C HIS A 95 -10.74 -2.84 22.94
N PRO A 96 -11.80 -2.47 22.20
CA PRO A 96 -13.13 -2.36 22.77
C PRO A 96 -13.70 -3.75 23.11
N PRO A 97 -14.61 -3.84 24.10
CA PRO A 97 -15.31 -5.09 24.42
C PRO A 97 -16.02 -5.68 23.20
N VAL A 98 -16.16 -7.01 23.17
CA VAL A 98 -16.80 -7.74 22.05
C VAL A 98 -18.23 -7.26 21.74
N THR A 99 -18.89 -6.71 22.75
CA THR A 99 -20.27 -6.21 22.68
C THR A 99 -20.39 -4.73 22.26
N ASP A 100 -19.25 -4.04 22.07
CA ASP A 100 -19.25 -2.62 21.73
C ASP A 100 -19.43 -2.43 20.22
N PRO A 101 -20.39 -1.57 19.76
CA PRO A 101 -20.52 -1.22 18.35
C PRO A 101 -19.25 -0.60 17.73
N GLU A 102 -18.38 0.00 18.54
CA GLU A 102 -17.09 0.54 18.10
C GLU A 102 -16.08 -0.56 17.70
N ARG A 103 -16.36 -1.82 18.00
CA ARG A 103 -15.50 -2.92 17.60
C ARG A 103 -15.27 -3.00 16.08
N LEU A 104 -16.26 -2.65 15.28
CA LEU A 104 -16.12 -2.57 13.82
C LEU A 104 -15.07 -1.52 13.41
N ASN A 105 -14.99 -0.42 14.11
CA ASN A 105 -13.97 0.60 13.89
C ASN A 105 -12.59 0.13 14.36
N PHE A 106 -12.55 -0.68 15.43
CA PHE A 106 -11.31 -1.30 15.89
C PHE A 106 -10.78 -2.34 14.89
N GLU A 107 -11.63 -3.16 14.30
CA GLU A 107 -11.25 -4.13 13.27
C GLU A 107 -10.59 -3.46 12.06
N ARG A 108 -11.03 -2.24 11.70
CA ARG A 108 -10.35 -1.41 10.70
C ARG A 108 -8.94 -1.01 11.11
N GLY A 109 -8.69 -0.74 12.40
CA GLY A 109 -7.38 -0.45 12.94
C GLY A 109 -6.41 -1.64 12.92
N LEU A 110 -6.88 -2.88 12.70
CA LEU A 110 -6.04 -4.07 12.58
C LEU A 110 -5.26 -4.13 11.28
N GLY A 111 -5.60 -3.34 10.28
CA GLY A 111 -4.87 -3.27 9.01
C GLY A 111 -3.40 -2.93 9.19
N ILE A 112 -3.05 -2.01 10.10
CA ILE A 112 -1.65 -1.61 10.36
C ILE A 112 -0.83 -2.73 11.00
N PRO A 113 -1.24 -3.37 12.11
CA PRO A 113 -0.54 -4.53 12.64
C PRO A 113 -0.41 -5.68 11.63
N LEU A 114 -1.44 -5.89 10.81
CA LEU A 114 -1.42 -6.91 9.75
C LEU A 114 -0.35 -6.57 8.70
N ILE A 115 -0.29 -5.33 8.22
CA ILE A 115 0.74 -4.88 7.28
C ILE A 115 2.13 -5.15 7.86
N ARG A 116 2.37 -4.77 9.12
CA ARG A 116 3.67 -5.00 9.79
C ARG A 116 4.05 -6.48 9.87
N SER A 117 3.08 -7.38 9.95
CA SER A 117 3.32 -8.83 10.03
C SER A 117 3.60 -9.48 8.67
N LEU A 118 3.21 -8.84 7.58
CA LEU A 118 3.24 -9.41 6.22
C LEU A 118 4.47 -9.01 5.40
N VAL A 119 5.12 -7.91 5.75
CA VAL A 119 6.27 -7.37 5.01
C VAL A 119 7.52 -7.30 5.86
N ASP A 120 8.68 -7.18 5.23
CA ASP A 120 9.97 -7.19 5.93
C ASP A 120 10.28 -5.86 6.60
N ASP A 121 9.87 -4.74 5.99
CA ASP A 121 9.97 -3.41 6.56
C ASP A 121 8.74 -2.57 6.20
N VAL A 122 8.30 -1.73 7.13
CA VAL A 122 7.21 -0.79 6.90
C VAL A 122 7.53 0.56 7.53
N ARG A 123 7.33 1.63 6.76
CA ARG A 123 7.49 3.01 7.22
C ARG A 123 6.22 3.80 6.99
N PHE A 124 5.83 4.57 7.98
CA PHE A 124 4.68 5.47 7.92
C PHE A 124 5.17 6.91 7.96
N GLU A 125 4.68 7.72 7.03
CA GLU A 125 4.86 9.16 7.02
C GLU A 125 3.47 9.79 7.05
N SER A 126 3.17 10.57 8.10
CA SER A 126 1.85 11.17 8.27
C SER A 126 2.01 12.66 8.57
N SER A 127 1.15 13.45 7.95
CA SER A 127 1.03 14.89 8.16
C SER A 127 -0.43 15.32 8.03
N SER A 128 -0.70 16.61 8.25
CA SER A 128 -2.03 17.18 8.00
C SER A 128 -2.48 17.08 6.53
N ASN A 129 -1.56 16.80 5.60
CA ASN A 129 -1.81 16.70 4.16
C ASN A 129 -2.01 15.25 3.68
N GLY A 130 -1.89 14.28 4.56
CA GLY A 130 -2.10 12.88 4.23
C GLY A 130 -1.10 11.93 4.86
N THR A 131 -1.23 10.66 4.50
CA THR A 131 -0.39 9.57 5.00
C THR A 131 0.19 8.78 3.85
N SER A 132 1.43 8.36 4.00
CA SER A 132 2.09 7.39 3.12
C SER A 132 2.52 6.18 3.93
N VAL A 133 2.22 5.00 3.41
CA VAL A 133 2.68 3.71 3.94
C VAL A 133 3.65 3.11 2.94
N CYS A 134 4.89 2.91 3.33
CA CYS A 134 5.92 2.31 2.49
C CYS A 134 6.25 0.92 3.00
N MET A 135 6.02 -0.09 2.17
CA MET A 135 6.18 -1.52 2.48
C MET A 135 7.31 -2.09 1.63
N THR A 136 8.21 -2.83 2.25
CA THR A 136 9.38 -3.42 1.57
C THR A 136 9.41 -4.93 1.76
N LEU A 137 9.59 -5.66 0.66
CA LEU A 137 10.00 -7.06 0.65
C LEU A 137 11.41 -7.19 0.10
N PHE A 138 12.24 -7.96 0.81
CA PHE A 138 13.55 -8.35 0.33
C PHE A 138 13.49 -9.71 -0.37
N GLY A 139 14.28 -9.85 -1.43
CA GLY A 139 14.46 -11.08 -2.17
C GLY A 139 15.92 -11.49 -2.24
N ALA A 140 16.21 -12.64 -2.85
CA ALA A 140 17.56 -13.05 -3.12
C ALA A 140 18.18 -12.16 -4.24
N PRO A 141 19.49 -11.84 -4.18
CA PRO A 141 20.11 -10.99 -5.18
C PRO A 141 20.08 -11.65 -6.57
N GLU A 142 19.57 -10.92 -7.56
CA GLU A 142 19.68 -11.26 -8.98
C GLU A 142 20.76 -10.40 -9.65
N GLY A 143 21.38 -10.93 -10.70
CA GLY A 143 22.41 -10.21 -11.47
C GLY A 143 21.86 -8.90 -12.08
N SER A 144 22.61 -7.84 -11.95
CA SER A 144 22.24 -6.47 -12.32
C SER A 144 22.00 -6.30 -13.83
N ASP A 145 20.82 -5.83 -14.18
CA ASP A 145 20.55 -5.20 -15.48
C ASP A 145 20.20 -3.72 -15.21
N GLU A 146 21.05 -2.83 -15.72
CA GLU A 146 21.02 -1.39 -15.38
C GLU A 146 20.18 -0.60 -16.39
N THR A 147 18.87 -0.49 -16.17
CA THR A 147 18.06 0.49 -16.91
C THR A 147 17.03 1.15 -15.99
N SER A 148 17.08 2.46 -15.90
CA SER A 148 16.08 3.23 -15.14
C SER A 148 14.91 3.55 -16.05
N GLU A 149 13.75 3.03 -15.70
CA GLU A 149 12.50 3.31 -16.40
C GLU A 149 11.43 3.76 -15.41
N ILE A 150 10.76 4.88 -15.72
CA ILE A 150 9.62 5.37 -14.95
C ILE A 150 8.38 5.19 -15.81
N VAL A 151 7.43 4.38 -15.34
CA VAL A 151 6.11 4.22 -15.97
C VAL A 151 5.06 4.82 -15.06
N ARG A 152 4.24 5.71 -15.62
CA ARG A 152 3.15 6.35 -14.89
C ARG A 152 1.82 6.00 -15.54
N VAL A 153 0.91 5.45 -14.75
CA VAL A 153 -0.44 5.09 -15.17
C VAL A 153 -1.45 5.80 -14.29
N VAL A 154 -2.37 6.52 -14.91
CA VAL A 154 -3.47 7.22 -14.23
C VAL A 154 -4.79 6.62 -14.71
N ILE A 155 -5.58 6.13 -13.76
CA ILE A 155 -6.94 5.68 -14.00
C ILE A 155 -7.89 6.73 -13.42
N SER A 156 -8.73 7.32 -14.25
CA SER A 156 -9.75 8.28 -13.86
C SER A 156 -11.13 7.83 -14.32
N GLU A 157 -12.14 8.10 -13.52
CA GLU A 157 -13.52 7.96 -13.97
C GLU A 157 -13.87 9.15 -14.86
N GLN A 158 -14.48 8.87 -15.98
CA GLN A 158 -15.12 9.89 -16.80
C GLN A 158 -16.57 10.02 -16.34
N ASP A 159 -17.00 11.23 -16.04
CA ASP A 159 -18.39 11.56 -15.72
C ASP A 159 -19.33 11.30 -16.92
#